data_3fb46becfb80ac77a9ab8e315b1f62a4
#
_entry.id   3fb46becfb80ac77a9ab8e315b1f62a4
#
_cell.length_a   1.000
_cell.length_b   1.000
_cell.length_c   1.000
_cell.angle_alpha   90.00
_cell.angle_beta   90.00
_cell.angle_gamma   90.00
#
_symmetry.space_group_name_H-M   'P 1'
#
loop_
_entity.id
_entity.type
_entity.pdbx_description
1 polymer ?
#
loop_
_entity_poly.entity_id
_entity_poly.type
_entity_poly.pdbx_seq_one_letter_code
_entity_poly.pdbx_strand_id
1 'polypeptide(L)'
;MQRTRYSLAVFTLGLVLAGATSASADPFFFSTGAPDGRMGAASRPESHGKLEIEAADDFILESQTHLEGASFTGLLFQGGPGEIRQVAVEIYRVFPKDSDVTRTSGAPIFSTPKVPTRVNSPSDVAFDTRDSADGTLRFTVTVLGYDFPAANSVIDGIHPIPDQATKGEGPVQGQEIRVDVVFDPPIDLPADHYFFVPQVTLQGRGGNFLWLSTPRPPLAFLGDLQIWIRNADLDPDWLRVGTDIVDDATPPTFNGSFSLNGTR
;
A
#
# COMPACT_ATOMS: atom_id res chain seq x y z
N MET A 1 48.38 60.80 -55.00
CA MET A 1 48.69 60.06 -53.72
C MET A 1 47.42 59.84 -52.94
N GLN A 2 46.81 58.68 -53.08
CA GLN A 2 45.55 58.32 -52.46
C GLN A 2 45.83 57.37 -51.25
N ARG A 3 45.50 57.78 -50.01
CA ARG A 3 45.68 56.98 -48.81
C ARG A 3 44.41 56.23 -48.54
N THR A 4 44.48 54.91 -48.67
CA THR A 4 43.39 53.95 -48.30
C THR A 4 43.41 53.74 -46.79
N ARG A 5 42.30 54.02 -46.10
CA ARG A 5 42.12 53.75 -44.70
C ARG A 5 41.39 52.37 -44.54
N TYR A 6 42.02 51.42 -43.89
CA TYR A 6 41.38 50.14 -43.48
C TYR A 6 40.74 50.34 -42.12
N SER A 7 39.43 50.14 -42.06
CA SER A 7 38.69 50.03 -40.77
C SER A 7 38.70 48.58 -40.30
N LEU A 8 39.23 48.36 -39.13
CA LEU A 8 39.24 47.08 -38.48
C LEU A 8 37.92 46.95 -37.65
N ALA A 9 37.01 46.05 -38.05
CA ALA A 9 35.82 45.76 -37.29
C ALA A 9 36.13 44.61 -36.27
N VAL A 10 36.03 44.93 -35.00
CA VAL A 10 36.17 43.97 -33.89
C VAL A 10 34.80 43.35 -33.65
N PHE A 11 34.63 42.06 -33.96
CA PHE A 11 33.45 41.29 -33.59
C PHE A 11 33.65 40.71 -32.16
N THR A 12 32.93 41.23 -31.20
CA THR A 12 32.84 40.66 -29.85
C THR A 12 31.80 39.54 -29.84
N LEU A 13 32.28 38.29 -29.76
CA LEU A 13 31.45 37.11 -29.64
C LEU A 13 30.99 37.01 -28.16
N GLY A 14 29.75 37.40 -27.88
CA GLY A 14 29.16 37.24 -26.57
C GLY A 14 28.80 35.77 -26.29
N LEU A 15 29.50 35.10 -25.35
CA LEU A 15 29.18 33.78 -24.88
C LEU A 15 28.00 33.86 -23.92
N VAL A 16 26.78 33.47 -24.34
CA VAL A 16 25.62 33.33 -23.47
C VAL A 16 25.73 31.98 -22.77
N LEU A 17 26.17 31.98 -21.51
CA LEU A 17 26.01 30.80 -20.64
C LEU A 17 24.52 30.69 -20.28
N ALA A 18 23.83 29.77 -20.96
CA ALA A 18 22.52 29.28 -20.48
C ALA A 18 22.75 28.45 -19.22
N GLY A 19 22.50 29.04 -18.06
CA GLY A 19 22.47 28.30 -16.80
C GLY A 19 21.31 27.30 -16.84
N ALA A 20 21.60 26.00 -16.90
CA ALA A 20 20.60 24.97 -16.66
C ALA A 20 20.20 25.07 -15.19
N THR A 21 19.04 25.65 -14.92
CA THR A 21 18.38 25.50 -13.60
C THR A 21 17.97 24.05 -13.48
N SER A 22 18.63 23.29 -12.61
CA SER A 22 18.16 21.97 -12.20
C SER A 22 16.78 22.18 -11.58
N ALA A 23 15.71 21.75 -12.24
CA ALA A 23 14.40 21.66 -11.63
C ALA A 23 14.54 20.66 -10.48
N SER A 24 14.40 21.14 -9.25
CA SER A 24 14.26 20.26 -8.09
C SER A 24 12.90 19.59 -8.22
N ALA A 25 12.86 18.25 -8.16
CA ALA A 25 11.60 17.53 -8.12
C ALA A 25 10.83 17.93 -6.84
N ASP A 26 9.53 18.14 -6.98
CA ASP A 26 8.69 18.54 -5.85
C ASP A 26 8.51 17.36 -4.90
N PRO A 27 8.68 17.54 -3.58
CA PRO A 27 8.50 16.47 -2.62
C PRO A 27 7.04 16.00 -2.57
N PHE A 28 6.85 14.69 -2.48
CA PHE A 28 5.55 14.06 -2.31
C PHE A 28 5.45 13.42 -0.92
N PHE A 29 4.31 13.60 -0.26
CA PHE A 29 3.98 12.91 0.98
C PHE A 29 2.47 12.66 1.06
N PHE A 30 2.11 11.43 1.45
CA PHE A 30 0.75 11.00 1.74
C PHE A 30 0.72 10.27 3.08
N SER A 31 -0.36 10.36 3.86
CA SER A 31 -0.53 9.60 5.09
C SER A 31 -2.00 9.45 5.44
N THR A 32 -2.37 8.25 5.88
CA THR A 32 -3.68 7.94 6.44
C THR A 32 -3.78 8.24 7.94
N GLY A 33 -2.64 8.38 8.63
CA GLY A 33 -2.59 8.72 10.05
C GLY A 33 -2.15 7.59 10.97
N ALA A 34 -2.30 7.82 12.28
CA ALA A 34 -1.90 6.89 13.32
C ALA A 34 -2.99 5.84 13.60
N PRO A 35 -2.62 4.66 14.14
CA PRO A 35 -3.58 3.61 14.50
C PRO A 35 -4.67 4.05 15.48
N ASP A 36 -5.87 3.50 15.30
CA ASP A 36 -7.05 3.81 16.13
C ASP A 36 -7.40 2.69 17.14
N GLY A 37 -6.68 1.57 17.11
CA GLY A 37 -6.93 0.42 17.98
C GLY A 37 -8.25 -0.33 17.71
N ARG A 38 -8.87 -0.14 16.53
CA ARG A 38 -10.15 -0.78 16.21
C ARG A 38 -9.98 -2.12 15.51
N MET A 39 -9.05 -2.22 14.56
CA MET A 39 -8.88 -3.40 13.72
C MET A 39 -7.40 -3.73 13.51
N GLY A 40 -7.08 -5.02 13.50
CA GLY A 40 -5.83 -5.57 13.01
C GLY A 40 -6.11 -6.61 11.92
N ALA A 41 -5.62 -6.38 10.71
CA ALA A 41 -5.76 -7.29 9.57
C ALA A 41 -4.44 -8.00 9.29
N ALA A 42 -4.44 -9.34 9.23
CA ALA A 42 -3.24 -10.08 8.87
C ALA A 42 -2.78 -9.70 7.46
N SER A 43 -1.46 -9.56 7.30
CA SER A 43 -0.87 -9.32 5.97
C SER A 43 0.53 -9.92 5.94
N ARG A 44 0.71 -11.01 5.18
CA ARG A 44 1.92 -11.81 5.14
C ARG A 44 2.06 -12.58 3.83
N PRO A 45 3.26 -12.75 3.28
CA PRO A 45 3.52 -13.72 2.24
C PRO A 45 3.28 -15.17 2.73
N GLU A 46 3.16 -16.11 1.79
CA GLU A 46 3.18 -17.53 2.15
C GLU A 46 4.48 -17.88 2.88
N SER A 47 4.37 -18.48 4.05
CA SER A 47 5.53 -18.84 4.85
C SER A 47 5.22 -19.89 5.91
N HIS A 48 6.15 -20.81 6.15
CA HIS A 48 6.08 -21.79 7.24
C HIS A 48 4.79 -22.59 7.32
N GLY A 49 4.11 -22.80 6.16
CA GLY A 49 2.83 -23.50 6.06
C GLY A 49 1.62 -22.68 6.50
N LYS A 50 1.76 -21.36 6.53
CA LYS A 50 0.66 -20.39 6.55
C LYS A 50 0.39 -19.93 5.14
N LEU A 51 -0.88 -19.83 4.77
CA LEU A 51 -1.31 -19.23 3.51
C LEU A 51 -0.91 -17.76 3.47
N GLU A 52 -0.64 -17.27 2.29
CA GLU A 52 -0.55 -15.85 2.00
C GLU A 52 -1.85 -15.15 2.36
N ILE A 53 -1.71 -13.97 2.96
CA ILE A 53 -2.80 -13.04 3.21
C ILE A 53 -2.32 -11.65 2.84
N GLU A 54 -3.13 -10.95 2.07
CA GLU A 54 -2.88 -9.58 1.65
C GLU A 54 -3.99 -8.69 2.18
N ALA A 55 -3.61 -7.65 2.91
CA ALA A 55 -4.50 -6.56 3.30
C ALA A 55 -4.13 -5.31 2.50
N ALA A 56 -5.10 -4.69 1.84
CA ALA A 56 -4.94 -3.60 0.90
C ALA A 56 -5.71 -2.36 1.35
N ASP A 57 -5.12 -1.17 1.27
CA ASP A 57 -5.80 0.11 1.46
C ASP A 57 -5.35 1.14 0.43
N ASP A 58 -6.19 2.12 0.11
CA ASP A 58 -6.03 2.89 -1.10
C ASP A 58 -5.39 4.26 -0.93
N PHE A 59 -4.85 4.77 -2.03
CA PHE A 59 -4.33 6.12 -2.18
C PHE A 59 -4.49 6.62 -3.62
N ILE A 60 -4.53 7.93 -3.81
CA ILE A 60 -4.65 8.57 -5.14
C ILE A 60 -3.43 9.41 -5.43
N LEU A 61 -2.89 9.25 -6.64
CA LEU A 61 -1.86 10.11 -7.21
C LEU A 61 -2.46 10.98 -8.31
N GLU A 62 -2.40 12.30 -8.13
CA GLU A 62 -2.89 13.26 -9.13
C GLU A 62 -1.89 13.51 -10.27
N SER A 63 -0.64 13.14 -10.10
CA SER A 63 0.45 13.26 -11.06
C SER A 63 1.39 12.07 -10.97
N GLN A 64 2.22 11.89 -12.00
CA GLN A 64 3.30 10.90 -11.93
C GLN A 64 4.17 11.16 -10.69
N THR A 65 4.47 10.11 -9.96
CA THR A 65 5.20 10.16 -8.70
C THR A 65 6.23 9.04 -8.64
N HIS A 66 7.44 9.38 -8.21
CA HIS A 66 8.50 8.43 -7.87
C HIS A 66 8.40 8.15 -6.37
N LEU A 67 7.88 6.99 -6.00
CA LEU A 67 7.82 6.58 -4.58
C LEU A 67 9.18 6.05 -4.16
N GLU A 68 9.80 6.73 -3.19
CA GLU A 68 11.10 6.37 -2.63
C GLU A 68 10.98 5.46 -1.42
N GLY A 69 9.85 5.55 -0.71
CA GLY A 69 9.61 4.78 0.48
C GLY A 69 8.20 4.88 1.01
N ALA A 70 7.95 4.07 2.03
CA ALA A 70 6.71 4.06 2.78
C ALA A 70 6.96 3.79 4.26
N SER A 71 5.97 4.08 5.10
CA SER A 71 5.91 3.49 6.43
C SER A 71 4.52 2.97 6.73
N PHE A 72 4.42 1.92 7.54
CA PHE A 72 3.15 1.37 7.97
C PHE A 72 3.24 0.88 9.41
N THR A 73 2.11 0.91 10.12
CA THR A 73 2.05 0.54 11.53
C THR A 73 1.25 -0.74 11.71
N GLY A 74 1.81 -1.67 12.44
CA GLY A 74 1.18 -2.95 12.71
C GLY A 74 1.42 -3.47 14.11
N LEU A 75 0.74 -4.55 14.41
CA LEU A 75 0.81 -5.27 15.68
C LEU A 75 1.53 -6.60 15.47
N LEU A 76 2.53 -6.88 16.28
CA LEU A 76 3.10 -8.22 16.39
C LEU A 76 2.30 -9.00 17.45
N PHE A 77 1.43 -9.87 16.97
CA PHE A 77 0.62 -10.73 17.80
C PHE A 77 1.31 -12.09 17.96
N GLN A 78 1.64 -12.48 19.19
CA GLN A 78 2.38 -13.71 19.52
C GLN A 78 3.76 -13.82 18.86
N GLY A 79 4.42 -12.67 18.62
CA GLY A 79 5.75 -12.59 18.04
C GLY A 79 6.47 -11.33 18.49
N GLY A 80 7.73 -11.18 18.13
CA GLY A 80 8.58 -10.02 18.45
C GLY A 80 9.32 -9.45 17.26
N PRO A 81 9.83 -8.19 17.36
CA PRO A 81 10.48 -7.50 16.23
C PRO A 81 11.72 -8.24 15.71
N GLY A 82 12.43 -8.97 16.57
CA GLY A 82 13.58 -9.80 16.17
C GLY A 82 13.20 -11.03 15.33
N GLU A 83 11.92 -11.33 15.19
CA GLU A 83 11.41 -12.44 14.37
C GLU A 83 11.06 -12.03 12.93
N ILE A 84 11.04 -10.73 12.62
CA ILE A 84 10.76 -10.27 11.26
C ILE A 84 11.91 -10.71 10.34
N ARG A 85 11.54 -11.42 9.25
CA ARG A 85 12.51 -11.98 8.29
C ARG A 85 12.42 -11.35 6.92
N GLN A 86 11.22 -10.98 6.53
CA GLN A 86 10.93 -10.44 5.21
C GLN A 86 9.84 -9.40 5.31
N VAL A 87 9.98 -8.36 4.52
CA VAL A 87 8.95 -7.36 4.26
C VAL A 87 8.79 -7.27 2.76
N ALA A 88 7.57 -7.37 2.29
CA ALA A 88 7.20 -7.10 0.92
C ALA A 88 6.16 -5.98 0.86
N VAL A 89 6.14 -5.27 -0.25
CA VAL A 89 5.13 -4.24 -0.56
C VAL A 89 4.68 -4.48 -1.98
N GLU A 90 3.37 -4.55 -2.17
CA GLU A 90 2.75 -4.64 -3.47
C GLU A 90 1.86 -3.43 -3.71
N ILE A 91 1.80 -3.00 -4.96
CA ILE A 91 0.94 -1.91 -5.42
C ILE A 91 -0.03 -2.49 -6.43
N TYR A 92 -1.32 -2.36 -6.15
CA TYR A 92 -2.38 -2.77 -7.05
C TYR A 92 -3.08 -1.54 -7.62
N ARG A 93 -3.64 -1.64 -8.83
CA ARG A 93 -4.58 -0.63 -9.32
C ARG A 93 -6.00 -1.02 -8.94
N VAL A 94 -6.93 -0.08 -9.08
CA VAL A 94 -8.35 -0.37 -8.85
C VAL A 94 -8.93 -1.12 -10.05
N PHE A 95 -9.68 -2.20 -9.77
CA PHE A 95 -10.46 -2.91 -10.78
C PHE A 95 -11.28 -1.91 -11.66
N PRO A 96 -11.37 -2.06 -13.00
CA PRO A 96 -11.06 -3.27 -13.79
C PRO A 96 -9.64 -3.33 -14.38
N LYS A 97 -8.74 -2.41 -14.02
CA LYS A 97 -7.36 -2.42 -14.49
C LYS A 97 -6.65 -3.69 -14.01
N ASP A 98 -5.70 -4.17 -14.79
CA ASP A 98 -4.88 -5.35 -14.50
C ASP A 98 -5.68 -6.57 -14.05
N SER A 99 -6.87 -6.76 -14.66
CA SER A 99 -7.83 -7.77 -14.22
C SER A 99 -8.50 -8.47 -15.39
N ASP A 100 -8.85 -9.73 -15.21
CA ASP A 100 -9.70 -10.47 -16.13
C ASP A 100 -11.17 -10.11 -15.92
N VAL A 101 -11.66 -9.13 -16.68
CA VAL A 101 -13.05 -8.67 -16.62
C VAL A 101 -14.07 -9.72 -17.08
N THR A 102 -13.63 -10.78 -17.76
CA THR A 102 -14.53 -11.85 -18.22
C THR A 102 -14.99 -12.75 -17.07
N ARG A 103 -14.30 -12.72 -15.93
CA ARG A 103 -14.68 -13.43 -14.71
C ARG A 103 -15.89 -12.83 -14.00
N THR A 104 -16.28 -11.59 -14.31
CA THR A 104 -17.45 -10.91 -13.73
C THR A 104 -18.70 -11.27 -14.51
N SER A 105 -19.84 -11.43 -13.80
CA SER A 105 -21.14 -11.72 -14.42
C SER A 105 -22.29 -11.07 -13.65
N GLY A 106 -23.25 -10.51 -14.40
CA GLY A 106 -24.50 -10.01 -13.83
C GLY A 106 -24.38 -8.73 -13.01
N ALA A 107 -25.47 -8.41 -12.32
CA ALA A 107 -25.58 -7.30 -11.38
C ALA A 107 -26.24 -7.80 -10.07
N PRO A 108 -25.64 -7.61 -8.87
CA PRO A 108 -24.34 -6.93 -8.68
C PRO A 108 -23.21 -7.67 -9.41
N ILE A 109 -22.12 -6.97 -9.70
CA ILE A 109 -20.98 -7.56 -10.39
C ILE A 109 -20.29 -8.54 -9.44
N PHE A 110 -20.19 -9.80 -9.86
CA PHE A 110 -19.48 -10.86 -9.13
C PHE A 110 -18.24 -11.27 -9.92
N SER A 111 -17.15 -11.50 -9.23
CA SER A 111 -15.95 -12.05 -9.84
C SER A 111 -16.00 -13.57 -9.96
N THR A 112 -16.55 -14.23 -8.95
CA THR A 112 -16.80 -15.68 -8.91
C THR A 112 -18.07 -15.96 -8.11
N PRO A 113 -18.58 -17.20 -8.11
CA PRO A 113 -19.66 -17.59 -7.20
C PRO A 113 -19.32 -17.46 -5.71
N LYS A 114 -18.03 -17.32 -5.38
CA LYS A 114 -17.55 -17.19 -3.99
C LYS A 114 -17.49 -15.76 -3.49
N VAL A 115 -17.26 -14.79 -4.39
CA VAL A 115 -17.02 -13.39 -4.02
C VAL A 115 -18.06 -12.50 -4.70
N PRO A 116 -18.86 -11.75 -3.92
CA PRO A 116 -20.04 -11.07 -4.43
C PRO A 116 -19.73 -9.82 -5.27
N THR A 117 -18.56 -9.21 -5.15
CA THR A 117 -18.27 -7.98 -5.90
C THR A 117 -16.78 -7.76 -6.13
N ARG A 118 -16.49 -7.09 -7.28
CA ARG A 118 -15.16 -6.58 -7.62
C ARG A 118 -15.16 -5.06 -7.81
N VAL A 119 -16.32 -4.42 -7.68
CA VAL A 119 -16.40 -2.96 -7.86
C VAL A 119 -15.56 -2.27 -6.79
N ASN A 120 -14.60 -1.48 -7.24
CA ASN A 120 -13.63 -0.78 -6.40
C ASN A 120 -12.68 -1.70 -5.59
N SER A 121 -12.57 -2.98 -5.93
CA SER A 121 -11.55 -3.85 -5.33
C SER A 121 -10.15 -3.54 -5.88
N PRO A 122 -9.08 -4.01 -5.21
CA PRO A 122 -7.79 -4.13 -5.88
C PRO A 122 -7.92 -5.01 -7.14
N SER A 123 -7.03 -4.80 -8.10
CA SER A 123 -6.94 -5.60 -9.34
C SER A 123 -6.54 -7.05 -9.08
N ASP A 124 -6.59 -7.90 -10.12
CA ASP A 124 -6.23 -9.31 -10.02
C ASP A 124 -4.74 -9.52 -9.78
N VAL A 125 -3.91 -8.66 -10.39
CA VAL A 125 -2.45 -8.74 -10.30
C VAL A 125 -1.84 -7.42 -9.85
N ALA A 126 -0.73 -7.51 -9.13
CA ALA A 126 0.03 -6.36 -8.70
C ALA A 126 0.59 -5.59 -9.90
N PHE A 127 0.53 -4.25 -9.84
CA PHE A 127 1.17 -3.35 -10.77
C PHE A 127 2.69 -3.30 -10.55
N ASP A 128 3.12 -3.33 -9.29
CA ASP A 128 4.52 -3.35 -8.88
C ASP A 128 4.68 -4.13 -7.57
N THR A 129 5.81 -4.80 -7.41
CA THR A 129 6.16 -5.56 -6.20
C THR A 129 7.60 -5.26 -5.79
N ARG A 130 7.80 -5.03 -4.50
CA ARG A 130 9.11 -4.85 -3.87
C ARG A 130 9.25 -5.79 -2.69
N ASP A 131 10.41 -6.45 -2.60
CA ASP A 131 10.68 -7.45 -1.57
C ASP A 131 12.09 -7.31 -0.99
N SER A 132 12.18 -7.39 0.32
CA SER A 132 13.48 -7.38 1.02
C SER A 132 14.31 -8.65 0.76
N ALA A 133 13.66 -9.76 0.39
CA ALA A 133 14.34 -11.01 0.09
C ALA A 133 15.11 -10.97 -1.24
N ASP A 134 14.63 -10.22 -2.22
CA ASP A 134 15.30 -10.02 -3.51
C ASP A 134 16.13 -8.74 -3.59
N GLY A 135 16.11 -7.92 -2.52
CA GLY A 135 16.89 -6.70 -2.40
C GLY A 135 16.27 -5.46 -3.04
N THR A 136 15.03 -5.53 -3.53
CA THR A 136 14.31 -4.38 -4.12
C THR A 136 13.65 -3.49 -3.06
N LEU A 137 13.71 -3.90 -1.79
CA LEU A 137 13.24 -3.17 -0.63
C LEU A 137 14.21 -3.35 0.54
N ARG A 138 14.46 -2.26 1.28
CA ARG A 138 15.14 -2.30 2.59
C ARG A 138 14.17 -1.80 3.66
N PHE A 139 14.25 -2.35 4.86
CA PHE A 139 13.35 -1.94 5.94
C PHE A 139 14.06 -1.74 7.27
N THR A 140 13.44 -0.94 8.13
CA THR A 140 13.78 -0.80 9.54
C THR A 140 12.50 -0.91 10.38
N VAL A 141 12.64 -1.41 11.62
CA VAL A 141 11.51 -1.62 12.53
C VAL A 141 11.73 -0.83 13.80
N THR A 142 10.73 -0.05 14.17
CA THR A 142 10.69 0.72 15.42
C THR A 142 9.55 0.22 16.30
N VAL A 143 9.82 -0.18 17.54
CA VAL A 143 8.79 -0.50 18.53
C VAL A 143 8.21 0.80 19.06
N LEU A 144 6.89 0.97 18.95
CA LEU A 144 6.15 2.13 19.44
C LEU A 144 5.50 1.86 20.80
N GLY A 145 5.05 0.61 21.04
CA GLY A 145 4.43 0.19 22.29
C GLY A 145 4.49 -1.32 22.49
N TYR A 146 4.33 -1.78 23.74
CA TYR A 146 4.43 -3.20 24.04
C TYR A 146 3.08 -3.90 24.24
N ASP A 147 2.04 -3.13 24.54
CA ASP A 147 0.71 -3.63 24.90
C ASP A 147 -0.39 -2.89 24.14
N PHE A 148 -0.22 -2.71 22.84
CA PHE A 148 -1.21 -2.00 22.01
C PHE A 148 -2.41 -2.92 21.75
N PRO A 149 -3.66 -2.48 22.01
CA PRO A 149 -4.85 -3.27 21.76
C PRO A 149 -5.42 -3.00 20.36
N ALA A 150 -5.98 -4.05 19.72
CA ALA A 150 -6.94 -3.89 18.65
C ALA A 150 -8.26 -4.54 19.07
N ALA A 151 -9.36 -3.81 18.96
CA ALA A 151 -10.67 -4.26 19.45
C ALA A 151 -11.22 -5.45 18.68
N ASN A 152 -10.77 -5.65 17.45
CA ASN A 152 -11.09 -6.79 16.61
C ASN A 152 -9.92 -7.13 15.69
N SER A 153 -9.94 -8.33 15.11
CA SER A 153 -8.90 -8.81 14.20
C SER A 153 -9.47 -9.68 13.09
N VAL A 154 -8.74 -9.74 11.96
CA VAL A 154 -8.93 -10.71 10.89
C VAL A 154 -7.59 -11.38 10.66
N ILE A 155 -7.45 -12.64 11.07
CA ILE A 155 -6.19 -13.40 11.02
C ILE A 155 -6.28 -14.53 9.99
N ASP A 156 -7.28 -15.42 10.14
CA ASP A 156 -7.51 -16.56 9.25
C ASP A 156 -8.99 -16.66 8.83
N GLY A 157 -9.88 -15.88 9.44
CA GLY A 157 -11.32 -15.88 9.20
C GLY A 157 -11.75 -15.19 7.91
N ILE A 158 -11.05 -15.44 6.80
CA ILE A 158 -11.34 -14.89 5.47
C ILE A 158 -12.20 -15.92 4.73
N HIS A 159 -13.48 -15.60 4.55
CA HIS A 159 -14.44 -16.54 3.96
C HIS A 159 -14.57 -16.37 2.45
N PRO A 160 -14.47 -17.47 1.70
CA PRO A 160 -14.78 -17.47 0.27
C PRO A 160 -16.29 -17.57 -0.02
N ILE A 161 -17.16 -17.65 0.99
CA ILE A 161 -18.60 -17.82 0.81
C ILE A 161 -19.28 -16.45 0.87
N PRO A 162 -20.01 -16.02 -0.18
CA PRO A 162 -20.75 -14.76 -0.18
C PRO A 162 -21.75 -14.69 1.00
N ASP A 163 -21.94 -13.46 1.52
CA ASP A 163 -22.90 -13.12 2.58
C ASP A 163 -22.66 -13.84 3.92
N GLN A 164 -21.49 -14.46 4.11
CA GLN A 164 -21.11 -15.09 5.35
C GLN A 164 -20.08 -14.25 6.12
N ALA A 165 -20.56 -13.32 6.93
CA ALA A 165 -19.71 -12.57 7.84
C ALA A 165 -19.26 -13.41 9.04
N THR A 166 -17.95 -13.37 9.35
CA THR A 166 -17.40 -14.03 10.56
C THR A 166 -17.52 -13.20 11.81
N LYS A 167 -17.73 -11.88 11.66
CA LYS A 167 -17.65 -10.85 12.70
C LYS A 167 -16.21 -10.52 13.13
N GLY A 168 -15.20 -11.07 12.46
CA GLY A 168 -13.81 -11.03 12.89
C GLY A 168 -13.51 -12.09 13.96
N GLU A 169 -12.26 -12.09 14.43
CA GLU A 169 -11.76 -13.09 15.39
C GLU A 169 -11.59 -12.53 16.80
N GLY A 170 -12.12 -11.31 17.01
CA GLY A 170 -12.15 -10.66 18.32
C GLY A 170 -10.88 -9.87 18.67
N PRO A 171 -10.81 -9.38 19.92
CA PRO A 171 -9.74 -8.49 20.34
C PRO A 171 -8.40 -9.20 20.42
N VAL A 172 -7.35 -8.47 20.08
CA VAL A 172 -5.95 -8.89 20.19
C VAL A 172 -5.13 -7.81 20.86
N GLN A 173 -3.98 -8.19 21.42
CA GLN A 173 -3.02 -7.28 22.03
C GLN A 173 -1.60 -7.74 21.70
N GLY A 174 -0.68 -6.80 21.45
CA GLY A 174 0.69 -7.15 21.12
C GLY A 174 1.61 -5.94 21.05
N GLN A 175 2.79 -6.12 20.46
CA GLN A 175 3.72 -5.03 20.27
C GLN A 175 3.33 -4.21 19.06
N GLU A 176 3.11 -2.91 19.27
CA GLU A 176 2.95 -1.95 18.18
C GLU A 176 4.31 -1.64 17.57
N ILE A 177 4.42 -1.80 16.28
CA ILE A 177 5.61 -1.49 15.52
C ILE A 177 5.30 -0.58 14.34
N ARG A 178 6.27 0.28 14.00
CA ARG A 178 6.32 0.93 12.70
C ARG A 178 7.42 0.27 11.87
N VAL A 179 7.08 -0.07 10.65
CA VAL A 179 8.00 -0.53 9.62
C VAL A 179 8.20 0.60 8.64
N ASP A 180 9.44 1.07 8.50
CA ASP A 180 9.83 2.07 7.51
C ASP A 180 10.56 1.33 6.38
N VAL A 181 10.13 1.53 5.13
CA VAL A 181 10.70 0.89 3.94
C VAL A 181 11.28 1.91 2.98
N VAL A 182 12.36 1.51 2.30
CA VAL A 182 12.99 2.24 1.20
C VAL A 182 12.99 1.35 -0.02
N PHE A 183 12.43 1.82 -1.12
CA PHE A 183 12.38 1.12 -2.40
C PHE A 183 13.68 1.32 -3.18
N ASP A 184 14.24 0.26 -3.76
CA ASP A 184 15.48 0.28 -4.52
C ASP A 184 15.38 -0.66 -5.74
N PRO A 185 15.14 -0.11 -6.97
CA PRO A 185 14.91 1.30 -7.27
C PRO A 185 13.55 1.83 -6.76
N PRO A 186 13.34 3.16 -6.72
CA PRO A 186 12.04 3.75 -6.47
C PRO A 186 10.95 3.22 -7.42
N ILE A 187 9.69 3.30 -7.00
CA ILE A 187 8.54 2.85 -7.80
C ILE A 187 7.99 4.02 -8.59
N ASP A 188 7.95 3.90 -9.91
CA ASP A 188 7.40 4.90 -10.82
C ASP A 188 5.91 4.66 -11.04
N LEU A 189 5.07 5.52 -10.46
CA LEU A 189 3.62 5.42 -10.58
C LEU A 189 3.05 6.59 -11.40
N PRO A 190 2.34 6.34 -12.50
CA PRO A 190 1.49 7.33 -13.17
C PRO A 190 0.42 7.91 -12.23
N ALA A 191 -0.22 9.02 -12.63
CA ALA A 191 -1.43 9.49 -11.96
C ALA A 191 -2.52 8.44 -12.05
N ASP A 192 -2.98 7.92 -10.92
CA ASP A 192 -4.02 6.89 -10.84
C ASP A 192 -4.49 6.67 -9.39
N HIS A 193 -5.46 5.77 -9.23
CA HIS A 193 -5.91 5.25 -7.94
C HIS A 193 -5.30 3.87 -7.70
N TYR A 194 -4.65 3.68 -6.56
CA TYR A 194 -3.88 2.51 -6.19
C TYR A 194 -4.27 1.97 -4.83
N PHE A 195 -3.91 0.71 -4.60
CA PHE A 195 -3.86 0.08 -3.28
C PHE A 195 -2.42 -0.21 -2.88
N PHE A 196 -2.13 0.02 -1.61
CA PHE A 196 -0.89 -0.31 -0.93
C PHE A 196 -1.10 -1.59 -0.11
N VAL A 197 -0.26 -2.60 -0.31
CA VAL A 197 -0.34 -3.91 0.35
C VAL A 197 1.00 -4.19 1.05
N PRO A 198 1.13 -3.91 2.35
CA PRO A 198 2.32 -4.26 3.10
C PRO A 198 2.21 -5.68 3.65
N GLN A 199 3.23 -6.51 3.47
CA GLN A 199 3.28 -7.87 3.98
C GLN A 199 4.51 -8.08 4.85
N VAL A 200 4.37 -8.81 5.96
CA VAL A 200 5.48 -9.09 6.89
C VAL A 200 5.53 -10.57 7.25
N THR A 201 6.67 -11.21 6.99
CA THR A 201 6.97 -12.58 7.40
C THR A 201 7.67 -12.60 8.75
N LEU A 202 7.14 -13.38 9.69
CA LEU A 202 7.79 -13.69 10.96
C LEU A 202 8.47 -15.07 10.92
N GLN A 203 9.52 -15.23 11.72
CA GLN A 203 10.17 -16.52 11.90
C GLN A 203 9.24 -17.49 12.65
N GLY A 204 9.05 -18.68 12.10
CA GLY A 204 8.25 -19.72 12.75
C GLY A 204 6.75 -19.59 12.47
N ARG A 205 5.96 -20.42 13.15
CA ARG A 205 4.52 -20.58 12.90
C ARG A 205 3.62 -19.82 13.88
N GLY A 206 4.16 -19.36 15.02
CA GLY A 206 3.33 -18.87 16.13
C GLY A 206 2.84 -17.43 15.97
N GLY A 207 3.69 -16.54 15.47
CA GLY A 207 3.41 -15.11 15.41
C GLY A 207 2.66 -14.67 14.15
N ASN A 208 1.96 -13.54 14.23
CA ASN A 208 1.35 -12.86 13.11
C ASN A 208 1.69 -11.38 13.13
N PHE A 209 1.87 -10.80 11.95
CA PHE A 209 1.81 -9.37 11.75
C PHE A 209 0.38 -9.00 11.38
N LEU A 210 -0.18 -8.03 12.08
CA LEU A 210 -1.52 -7.49 11.80
C LEU A 210 -1.37 -6.01 11.47
N TRP A 211 -1.69 -5.63 10.25
CA TRP A 211 -1.72 -4.23 9.86
C TRP A 211 -2.84 -3.52 10.62
N LEU A 212 -2.51 -2.43 11.30
CA LEU A 212 -3.46 -1.72 12.16
C LEU A 212 -4.29 -0.72 11.35
N SER A 213 -5.57 -0.63 11.71
CA SER A 213 -6.45 0.39 11.16
C SER A 213 -6.18 1.77 11.75
N THR A 214 -6.54 2.80 10.99
CA THR A 214 -6.52 4.22 11.36
C THR A 214 -7.92 4.82 11.19
N PRO A 215 -8.26 5.90 11.92
CA PRO A 215 -9.48 6.64 11.65
C PRO A 215 -9.46 7.20 10.24
N ARG A 216 -10.62 7.22 9.59
CA ARG A 216 -10.74 7.90 8.31
C ARG A 216 -10.24 9.34 8.45
N PRO A 217 -9.32 9.82 7.59
CA PRO A 217 -8.85 11.19 7.65
C PRO A 217 -10.00 12.20 7.56
N PRO A 218 -9.96 13.31 8.30
CA PRO A 218 -11.01 14.32 8.26
C PRO A 218 -11.26 14.91 6.85
N LEU A 219 -10.21 14.90 6.02
CA LEU A 219 -10.22 15.32 4.62
C LEU A 219 -9.92 14.11 3.74
N ALA A 220 -10.69 13.02 3.91
CA ALA A 220 -10.60 11.87 3.02
C ALA A 220 -10.76 12.32 1.57
N PHE A 221 -9.89 11.80 0.68
CA PHE A 221 -9.99 12.09 -0.74
C PHE A 221 -11.26 11.46 -1.33
N LEU A 222 -11.74 12.03 -2.43
CA LEU A 222 -12.91 11.49 -3.12
C LEU A 222 -12.59 10.08 -3.64
N GLY A 223 -13.39 9.11 -3.25
CA GLY A 223 -13.18 7.70 -3.61
C GLY A 223 -12.34 6.93 -2.61
N ASP A 224 -12.06 7.50 -1.42
CA ASP A 224 -11.48 6.78 -0.30
C ASP A 224 -12.29 5.50 -0.03
N LEU A 225 -11.63 4.36 -0.17
CA LEU A 225 -12.18 3.03 -0.04
C LEU A 225 -11.88 2.49 1.36
N GLN A 226 -12.31 1.29 1.65
CA GLN A 226 -12.00 0.63 2.91
C GLN A 226 -10.88 -0.39 2.73
N ILE A 227 -10.34 -0.94 3.83
CA ILE A 227 -9.41 -2.05 3.76
C ILE A 227 -10.09 -3.26 3.10
N TRP A 228 -9.42 -3.79 2.08
CA TRP A 228 -9.72 -5.06 1.44
C TRP A 228 -8.74 -6.12 1.93
N ILE A 229 -9.15 -7.38 1.86
CA ILE A 229 -8.31 -8.52 2.27
C ILE A 229 -8.60 -9.73 1.37
N ARG A 230 -7.56 -10.52 1.10
CA ARG A 230 -7.69 -11.84 0.49
C ARG A 230 -6.68 -12.81 1.11
N ASN A 231 -6.92 -14.08 0.92
CA ASN A 231 -5.94 -15.13 1.11
C ASN A 231 -5.72 -15.89 -0.21
N ALA A 232 -4.74 -16.79 -0.26
CA ALA A 232 -4.43 -17.56 -1.44
C ALA A 232 -5.62 -18.42 -1.99
N ASP A 233 -6.59 -18.78 -1.14
CA ASP A 233 -7.79 -19.51 -1.56
C ASP A 233 -8.82 -18.62 -2.27
N LEU A 234 -8.77 -17.31 -2.06
CA LEU A 234 -9.62 -16.32 -2.73
C LEU A 234 -8.97 -15.75 -3.99
N ASP A 235 -7.64 -15.77 -4.06
CA ASP A 235 -6.90 -15.17 -5.18
C ASP A 235 -7.54 -15.53 -6.53
N PRO A 236 -7.76 -14.53 -7.39
CA PRO A 236 -7.40 -13.12 -7.30
C PRO A 236 -8.52 -12.21 -6.75
N ASP A 237 -9.53 -12.74 -6.11
CA ASP A 237 -10.69 -12.00 -5.58
C ASP A 237 -10.42 -11.44 -4.18
N TRP A 238 -11.11 -10.36 -3.82
CA TRP A 238 -10.93 -9.65 -2.57
C TRP A 238 -12.25 -9.50 -1.80
N LEU A 239 -12.17 -9.42 -0.47
CA LEU A 239 -13.28 -9.10 0.44
C LEU A 239 -12.98 -7.78 1.17
N ARG A 240 -14.04 -7.03 1.48
CA ARG A 240 -13.95 -5.82 2.31
C ARG A 240 -13.95 -6.22 3.77
N VAL A 241 -12.93 -5.82 4.52
CA VAL A 241 -12.79 -6.17 5.95
C VAL A 241 -14.03 -5.75 6.74
N GLY A 242 -14.49 -4.51 6.58
CA GLY A 242 -15.63 -4.00 7.31
C GLY A 242 -16.97 -4.59 6.87
N THR A 243 -17.24 -4.62 5.59
CA THR A 243 -18.55 -4.96 5.04
C THR A 243 -18.76 -6.45 4.89
N ASP A 244 -17.73 -7.18 4.38
CA ASP A 244 -17.91 -8.59 4.01
C ASP A 244 -17.49 -9.53 5.14
N ILE A 245 -16.57 -9.11 6.03
CA ILE A 245 -16.06 -9.96 7.11
C ILE A 245 -16.66 -9.60 8.45
N VAL A 246 -16.58 -8.33 8.85
CA VAL A 246 -17.11 -7.89 10.16
C VAL A 246 -18.61 -7.66 10.11
N ASP A 247 -19.17 -7.28 8.97
CA ASP A 247 -20.60 -7.00 8.77
C ASP A 247 -21.14 -5.94 9.75
N ASP A 248 -20.36 -4.89 9.98
CA ASP A 248 -20.71 -3.93 11.03
C ASP A 248 -20.83 -2.51 10.48
N ALA A 249 -21.06 -2.30 9.14
CA ALA A 249 -20.90 -0.93 8.88
C ALA A 249 -21.33 -0.30 7.60
N THR A 250 -21.63 0.95 7.78
CA THR A 250 -21.59 1.97 6.74
C THR A 250 -20.15 2.11 6.23
N PRO A 251 -19.86 1.74 4.97
CA PRO A 251 -18.54 1.92 4.35
C PRO A 251 -18.16 3.40 4.21
N PRO A 252 -16.86 3.73 4.18
CA PRO A 252 -15.70 2.90 4.49
C PRO A 252 -15.51 2.79 6.00
N THR A 253 -15.27 1.58 6.48
CA THR A 253 -15.28 1.27 7.91
C THR A 253 -13.91 1.39 8.55
N PHE A 254 -12.89 0.90 7.87
CA PHE A 254 -11.50 0.85 8.33
C PHE A 254 -10.58 1.29 7.19
N ASN A 255 -9.56 2.07 7.55
CA ASN A 255 -8.43 2.37 6.66
C ASN A 255 -7.17 1.80 7.30
N GLY A 256 -6.17 1.42 6.52
CA GLY A 256 -4.87 0.98 7.01
C GLY A 256 -4.00 2.17 7.44
N SER A 257 -3.18 1.98 8.47
CA SER A 257 -2.23 3.00 8.91
C SER A 257 -0.95 2.94 8.11
N PHE A 258 -0.76 3.88 7.16
CA PHE A 258 0.46 3.98 6.35
C PHE A 258 0.76 5.41 5.90
N SER A 259 1.97 5.61 5.40
CA SER A 259 2.38 6.82 4.69
C SER A 259 3.30 6.47 3.52
N LEU A 260 3.32 7.34 2.52
CA LEU A 260 4.15 7.25 1.33
C LEU A 260 4.97 8.53 1.19
N ASN A 261 6.20 8.41 0.72
CA ASN A 261 7.07 9.54 0.41
C ASN A 261 7.82 9.34 -0.91
N GLY A 262 8.17 10.46 -1.54
CA GLY A 262 8.87 10.45 -2.83
C GLY A 262 8.93 11.82 -3.45
N THR A 263 8.94 11.86 -4.81
CA THR A 263 9.01 13.10 -5.58
C THR A 263 8.04 13.07 -6.78
N ARG A 264 7.65 14.27 -7.25
CA ARG A 264 6.78 14.49 -8.43
C ARG A 264 7.54 15.13 -9.55
#